data_102a46d358920c25dae112056eeed905
#
_entry.id   102a46d358920c25dae112056eeed905
#
_cell.length_a   1.000
_cell.length_b   1.000
_cell.length_c   1.000
_cell.angle_alpha   90.00
_cell.angle_beta   90.00
_cell.angle_gamma   90.00
#
_symmetry.space_group_name_H-M   'P 1'
#
loop_
_entity.id
_entity.type
_entity.pdbx_description
1 polymer ?
#
loop_
_entity_poly.entity_id
_entity_poly.type
_entity_poly.pdbx_seq_one_letter_code
_entity_poly.pdbx_strand_id
1 'polypeptide(L)'
;MRIKPVSIILLLLTVSLAAQGWVPDLGNGRYQNPIIFADYSDPDVIRVNADYYLVASSFNCMPGIPVLHSRDLVNWTIIGHVYDKLPFEKYNKPAHGEGSWAPSIRFHNGLFYVYFCTPHEGLFVATAKAATGPWQLEQVVAVEMWEDPCPFWDDDGNAYLVRSKLRADILYLHRMSPEGKKLLDNGTIIYHDVAKQPTIEGPKFLKKDGYYYILAPAGGVPTGWQTVLRSKKIYGPYEDKIVLHQGNTPINGPHQGGIVETQKGEWWFVHFQDRGAYGRIVHLQPVHWQDGWPLMGTDLDNDDIGEPVMEYQKPDVGKSYPVTIPQTSDEFDSAKLGLQWQWHANPQEQWYSLTANPDYLRLYSIQNLTQNGNLWFVPNLLLQKFPAPAFTATTEVTMKPDQPDEKAGLVVMGEKWAFVALSKTEQGLIVGMYTGTYDRENDATELVEAVPLKSARCQLKVTVDQIGQCLFYYSPEGKKFNPIGKPFSAAKGRWIGAKVGLFNVNPNMVESNGYADFDWFRIE
;
A
#
# COMPACT_ATOMS: atom_id res chain seq x y z
N MET A 1 -55.37 22.82 -38.16
CA MET A 1 -54.38 21.81 -37.75
C MET A 1 -53.48 22.47 -36.69
N ARG A 2 -53.71 22.18 -35.40
CA ARG A 2 -52.98 22.81 -34.28
C ARG A 2 -51.86 21.86 -33.84
N ILE A 3 -50.63 22.30 -34.03
CA ILE A 3 -49.42 21.59 -33.59
C ILE A 3 -49.21 21.86 -32.09
N LYS A 4 -49.23 20.80 -31.26
CA LYS A 4 -48.91 20.90 -29.82
C LYS A 4 -47.38 20.88 -29.65
N PRO A 5 -46.80 21.74 -28.81
CA PRO A 5 -45.37 21.66 -28.51
C PRO A 5 -45.09 20.44 -27.63
N VAL A 6 -44.09 19.65 -28.01
CA VAL A 6 -43.51 18.57 -27.19
C VAL A 6 -42.44 19.21 -26.35
N SER A 7 -42.69 19.31 -25.05
CA SER A 7 -41.66 19.72 -24.07
C SER A 7 -40.74 18.55 -23.78
N ILE A 8 -39.48 18.65 -24.25
CA ILE A 8 -38.40 17.73 -23.88
C ILE A 8 -37.89 18.17 -22.49
N ILE A 9 -38.19 17.43 -21.45
CA ILE A 9 -37.61 17.58 -20.14
C ILE A 9 -36.23 16.92 -20.19
N LEU A 10 -35.18 17.76 -20.22
CA LEU A 10 -33.80 17.32 -20.07
C LEU A 10 -33.57 17.01 -18.58
N LEU A 11 -33.58 15.72 -18.20
CA LEU A 11 -33.19 15.29 -16.86
C LEU A 11 -31.67 15.40 -16.75
N LEU A 12 -31.19 16.51 -16.17
CA LEU A 12 -29.81 16.64 -15.72
C LEU A 12 -29.63 15.69 -14.51
N LEU A 13 -29.11 14.51 -14.76
CA LEU A 13 -28.53 13.65 -13.71
C LEU A 13 -27.26 14.36 -13.19
N THR A 14 -27.43 15.12 -12.11
CA THR A 14 -26.29 15.52 -11.29
C THR A 14 -25.78 14.28 -10.58
N VAL A 15 -24.76 13.64 -11.15
CA VAL A 15 -23.95 12.67 -10.42
C VAL A 15 -23.23 13.48 -9.33
N SER A 16 -23.75 13.40 -8.11
CA SER A 16 -23.02 13.85 -6.91
C SER A 16 -21.78 12.94 -6.82
N LEU A 17 -20.63 13.44 -7.22
CA LEU A 17 -19.35 12.86 -6.84
C LEU A 17 -19.24 13.10 -5.33
N ALA A 18 -19.75 12.20 -4.51
CA ALA A 18 -19.31 12.09 -3.13
C ALA A 18 -17.79 11.83 -3.20
N ALA A 19 -17.01 12.61 -2.46
CA ALA A 19 -15.55 12.52 -2.48
C ALA A 19 -15.13 11.15 -1.91
N GLN A 20 -14.91 10.19 -2.78
CA GLN A 20 -14.50 8.83 -2.45
C GLN A 20 -12.96 8.75 -2.38
N GLY A 21 -12.32 9.53 -1.47
CA GLY A 21 -10.88 9.49 -1.29
C GLY A 21 -10.13 10.68 -1.91
N TRP A 22 -8.81 10.60 -1.93
CA TRP A 22 -7.92 11.62 -2.48
C TRP A 22 -7.87 11.60 -4.01
N VAL A 23 -8.12 12.74 -4.64
CA VAL A 23 -8.07 12.91 -6.10
C VAL A 23 -6.87 13.77 -6.49
N PRO A 24 -5.82 13.21 -7.12
CA PRO A 24 -4.63 13.95 -7.52
C PRO A 24 -4.83 14.75 -8.82
N ASP A 25 -5.69 14.33 -9.72
CA ASP A 25 -5.96 14.98 -11.00
C ASP A 25 -6.86 16.20 -10.80
N LEU A 26 -6.35 17.39 -11.11
CA LEU A 26 -7.08 18.65 -10.91
C LEU A 26 -8.07 18.98 -12.06
N GLY A 27 -8.19 18.11 -13.08
CA GLY A 27 -9.12 18.27 -14.21
C GLY A 27 -8.78 19.39 -15.20
N ASN A 28 -7.69 20.12 -14.97
CA ASN A 28 -7.25 21.29 -15.78
C ASN A 28 -5.92 21.05 -16.50
N GLY A 29 -5.51 19.79 -16.67
CA GLY A 29 -4.21 19.42 -17.25
C GLY A 29 -3.07 19.42 -16.23
N ARG A 30 -3.36 19.63 -14.95
CA ARG A 30 -2.39 19.60 -13.84
C ARG A 30 -2.74 18.49 -12.85
N TYR A 31 -1.76 18.11 -12.04
CA TYR A 31 -1.95 17.23 -10.90
C TYR A 31 -1.36 17.85 -9.64
N GLN A 32 -1.80 17.35 -8.50
CA GLN A 32 -1.25 17.64 -7.18
C GLN A 32 -0.63 16.39 -6.56
N ASN A 33 0.48 16.56 -5.86
CA ASN A 33 1.09 15.52 -5.06
C ASN A 33 0.47 15.44 -3.64
N PRO A 34 0.39 14.22 -3.06
CA PRO A 34 0.80 12.93 -3.63
C PRO A 34 -0.15 12.44 -4.73
N ILE A 35 0.36 11.69 -5.70
CA ILE A 35 -0.50 11.05 -6.72
C ILE A 35 -1.33 9.90 -6.16
N ILE A 36 -0.91 9.30 -5.05
CA ILE A 36 -1.70 8.33 -4.28
C ILE A 36 -1.53 8.67 -2.80
N PHE A 37 -2.61 9.13 -2.16
CA PHE A 37 -2.61 9.38 -0.73
C PHE A 37 -2.97 8.09 0.03
N ALA A 38 -2.10 7.10 -0.06
CA ALA A 38 -2.21 5.83 0.65
C ALA A 38 -0.83 5.17 0.76
N ASP A 39 -0.69 4.23 1.69
CA ASP A 39 0.54 3.52 2.01
C ASP A 39 0.93 2.51 0.92
N TYR A 40 1.52 2.99 -0.18
CA TYR A 40 2.14 2.16 -1.22
C TYR A 40 3.67 2.33 -1.13
N SER A 41 4.23 1.71 -0.10
CA SER A 41 5.63 1.76 0.28
C SER A 41 6.57 1.25 -0.81
N ASP A 42 7.72 1.90 -0.96
CA ASP A 42 8.81 1.46 -1.83
C ASP A 42 8.37 1.21 -3.29
N PRO A 43 7.69 2.17 -3.93
CA PRO A 43 7.09 1.95 -5.24
C PRO A 43 8.16 1.76 -6.33
N ASP A 44 7.90 0.86 -7.26
CA ASP A 44 8.62 0.77 -8.53
C ASP A 44 7.63 0.81 -9.69
N VAL A 45 8.01 1.43 -10.81
CA VAL A 45 7.14 1.70 -11.95
C VAL A 45 7.82 1.37 -13.26
N ILE A 46 7.05 0.79 -14.18
CA ILE A 46 7.46 0.58 -15.57
C ILE A 46 6.38 1.02 -16.55
N ARG A 47 6.79 1.27 -17.80
CA ARG A 47 5.89 1.40 -18.94
C ARG A 47 6.00 0.19 -19.86
N VAL A 48 4.84 -0.34 -20.26
CA VAL A 48 4.74 -1.33 -21.34
C VAL A 48 3.75 -0.80 -22.37
N ASN A 49 4.25 -0.41 -23.53
CA ASN A 49 3.49 0.29 -24.57
C ASN A 49 2.92 1.64 -24.07
N ALA A 50 1.59 1.74 -23.93
CA ALA A 50 0.89 2.94 -23.44
C ALA A 50 0.38 2.79 -22.00
N ASP A 51 0.76 1.73 -21.32
CA ASP A 51 0.28 1.39 -19.98
C ASP A 51 1.43 1.45 -18.97
N TYR A 52 1.15 2.00 -17.79
CA TYR A 52 2.10 2.10 -16.68
C TYR A 52 1.66 1.14 -15.57
N TYR A 53 2.61 0.45 -14.98
CA TYR A 53 2.39 -0.51 -13.90
C TYR A 53 3.27 -0.17 -12.72
N LEU A 54 2.67 -0.14 -11.54
CA LEU A 54 3.35 0.15 -10.28
C LEU A 54 3.15 -1.01 -9.31
N VAL A 55 4.21 -1.39 -8.62
CA VAL A 55 4.19 -2.35 -7.50
C VAL A 55 4.71 -1.67 -6.24
N ALA A 56 4.29 -2.16 -5.09
CA ALA A 56 4.71 -1.63 -3.78
C ALA A 56 4.84 -2.74 -2.74
N SER A 57 5.60 -2.49 -1.68
CA SER A 57 5.71 -3.39 -0.53
C SER A 57 4.35 -3.66 0.10
N SER A 58 4.14 -4.87 0.56
CA SER A 58 2.96 -5.23 1.36
C SER A 58 3.30 -5.81 2.72
N PHE A 59 4.57 -6.07 2.97
CA PHE A 59 5.05 -6.70 4.19
C PHE A 59 4.26 -7.96 4.51
N ASN A 60 3.73 -8.12 5.72
CA ASN A 60 2.92 -9.28 6.12
C ASN A 60 1.45 -9.23 5.63
N CYS A 61 1.01 -8.15 4.95
CA CYS A 61 -0.38 -8.02 4.51
C CYS A 61 -0.66 -8.83 3.26
N MET A 62 -1.76 -9.61 3.26
CA MET A 62 -2.12 -10.56 2.20
C MET A 62 -3.50 -10.26 1.60
N PRO A 63 -3.67 -10.35 0.26
CA PRO A 63 -2.68 -10.74 -0.75
C PRO A 63 -1.53 -9.73 -0.84
N GLY A 64 -0.34 -10.18 -1.29
CA GLY A 64 0.88 -9.40 -1.24
C GLY A 64 1.29 -8.78 -2.57
N ILE A 65 2.03 -7.69 -2.49
CA ILE A 65 2.53 -6.87 -3.59
C ILE A 65 1.39 -6.42 -4.51
N PRO A 66 0.68 -5.34 -4.16
CA PRO A 66 -0.35 -4.78 -5.02
C PRO A 66 0.25 -4.34 -6.35
N VAL A 67 -0.48 -4.61 -7.43
CA VAL A 67 -0.18 -4.15 -8.78
C VAL A 67 -1.20 -3.10 -9.16
N LEU A 68 -0.72 -1.89 -9.44
CA LEU A 68 -1.56 -0.78 -9.89
C LEU A 68 -1.29 -0.51 -11.37
N HIS A 69 -2.30 0.04 -12.04
CA HIS A 69 -2.27 0.40 -13.45
C HIS A 69 -2.68 1.84 -13.64
N SER A 70 -1.99 2.53 -14.53
CA SER A 70 -2.30 3.88 -15.00
C SER A 70 -2.02 3.99 -16.50
N ARG A 71 -2.61 5.01 -17.14
CA ARG A 71 -2.27 5.40 -18.51
C ARG A 71 -1.66 6.80 -18.61
N ASP A 72 -1.52 7.48 -17.47
CA ASP A 72 -1.02 8.87 -17.42
C ASP A 72 -0.16 9.18 -16.19
N LEU A 73 0.22 8.16 -15.40
CA LEU A 73 1.01 8.27 -14.16
C LEU A 73 0.33 9.02 -13.00
N VAL A 74 -0.87 9.56 -13.21
CA VAL A 74 -1.63 10.34 -12.20
C VAL A 74 -2.86 9.58 -11.72
N ASN A 75 -3.58 8.98 -12.66
CA ASN A 75 -4.82 8.25 -12.42
C ASN A 75 -4.54 6.74 -12.30
N TRP A 76 -4.62 6.21 -11.08
CA TRP A 76 -4.24 4.83 -10.77
C TRP A 76 -5.42 4.00 -10.30
N THR A 77 -5.43 2.70 -10.65
CA THR A 77 -6.36 1.69 -10.13
C THR A 77 -5.61 0.44 -9.73
N ILE A 78 -6.10 -0.28 -8.71
CA ILE A 78 -5.55 -1.59 -8.33
C ILE A 78 -6.09 -2.62 -9.34
N ILE A 79 -5.21 -3.43 -9.93
CA ILE A 79 -5.57 -4.44 -10.92
C ILE A 79 -5.29 -5.88 -10.47
N GLY A 80 -4.62 -6.06 -9.35
CA GLY A 80 -4.30 -7.38 -8.79
C GLY A 80 -3.22 -7.33 -7.74
N HIS A 81 -2.78 -8.52 -7.37
CA HIS A 81 -1.66 -8.75 -6.45
C HIS A 81 -0.75 -9.83 -7.03
N VAL A 82 0.51 -9.81 -6.64
CA VAL A 82 1.50 -10.77 -7.16
C VAL A 82 1.32 -12.17 -6.57
N TYR A 83 0.84 -12.27 -5.33
CA TYR A 83 0.57 -13.55 -4.69
C TYR A 83 -0.55 -13.43 -3.65
N ASP A 84 -1.30 -14.51 -3.45
CA ASP A 84 -2.37 -14.57 -2.45
C ASP A 84 -1.83 -14.88 -1.06
N LYS A 85 -0.78 -15.72 -0.97
CA LYS A 85 -0.17 -16.20 0.29
C LYS A 85 1.33 -16.39 0.09
N LEU A 86 2.12 -16.19 1.16
CA LEU A 86 3.49 -16.66 1.21
C LEU A 86 3.54 -18.13 1.69
N PRO A 87 4.36 -18.99 1.08
CA PRO A 87 4.33 -20.44 1.32
C PRO A 87 5.09 -20.86 2.59
N PHE A 88 5.00 -20.08 3.66
CA PHE A 88 5.69 -20.35 4.93
C PHE A 88 4.70 -20.25 6.09
N GLU A 89 4.72 -21.21 6.99
CA GLU A 89 3.78 -21.34 8.12
C GLU A 89 3.77 -20.11 9.03
N LYS A 90 4.91 -19.45 9.20
CA LYS A 90 4.99 -18.27 10.07
C LYS A 90 4.07 -17.12 9.61
N TYR A 91 3.76 -17.04 8.31
CA TYR A 91 2.84 -16.03 7.77
C TYR A 91 1.36 -16.39 7.95
N ASN A 92 1.04 -17.54 8.56
CA ASN A 92 -0.32 -17.84 9.04
C ASN A 92 -0.68 -17.04 10.31
N LYS A 93 0.30 -16.31 10.86
CA LYS A 93 0.16 -15.34 11.96
C LYS A 93 0.70 -13.98 11.50
N PRO A 94 0.28 -12.87 12.13
CA PRO A 94 0.83 -11.55 11.82
C PRO A 94 2.34 -11.51 12.07
N ALA A 95 3.13 -11.41 11.01
CA ALA A 95 4.59 -11.30 11.04
C ALA A 95 4.99 -9.85 10.75
N HIS A 96 4.67 -8.94 11.67
CA HIS A 96 4.82 -7.51 11.48
C HIS A 96 6.21 -7.07 11.05
N GLY A 97 6.29 -6.32 9.94
CA GLY A 97 7.54 -5.84 9.35
C GLY A 97 8.29 -6.90 8.54
N GLU A 98 7.75 -8.12 8.44
CA GLU A 98 8.26 -9.19 7.58
C GLU A 98 7.40 -9.33 6.30
N GLY A 99 7.64 -10.37 5.50
CA GLY A 99 6.96 -10.56 4.20
C GLY A 99 7.66 -9.81 3.07
N SER A 100 6.93 -9.30 2.09
CA SER A 100 7.54 -8.72 0.90
C SER A 100 8.02 -7.29 1.10
N TRP A 101 9.33 -7.10 0.89
CA TRP A 101 10.03 -5.82 0.96
C TRP A 101 10.36 -5.30 -0.44
N ALA A 102 10.27 -3.99 -0.64
CA ALA A 102 10.69 -3.17 -1.77
C ALA A 102 10.80 -3.91 -3.13
N PRO A 103 9.67 -4.24 -3.75
CA PRO A 103 9.69 -4.98 -5.01
C PRO A 103 10.23 -4.15 -6.15
N SER A 104 10.75 -4.85 -7.19
CA SER A 104 11.01 -4.24 -8.48
C SER A 104 10.22 -4.95 -9.56
N ILE A 105 9.57 -4.19 -10.45
CA ILE A 105 8.85 -4.72 -11.60
C ILE A 105 9.65 -4.46 -12.88
N ARG A 106 9.74 -5.46 -13.76
CA ARG A 106 10.34 -5.34 -15.11
C ARG A 106 9.52 -6.11 -16.14
N PHE A 107 9.65 -5.72 -17.41
CA PHE A 107 9.05 -6.44 -18.52
C PHE A 107 10.16 -6.83 -19.48
N HIS A 108 10.34 -8.13 -19.69
CA HIS A 108 11.39 -8.67 -20.54
C HIS A 108 10.89 -9.91 -21.31
N ASN A 109 11.17 -9.97 -22.60
CA ASN A 109 10.79 -11.10 -23.49
C ASN A 109 9.32 -11.53 -23.36
N GLY A 110 8.39 -10.55 -23.27
CA GLY A 110 6.96 -10.81 -23.21
C GLY A 110 6.42 -11.26 -21.85
N LEU A 111 7.24 -11.19 -20.79
CA LEU A 111 6.86 -11.51 -19.42
C LEU A 111 7.10 -10.33 -18.49
N PHE A 112 6.20 -10.16 -17.55
CA PHE A 112 6.42 -9.35 -16.36
C PHE A 112 7.21 -10.15 -15.34
N TYR A 113 8.12 -9.49 -14.66
CA TYR A 113 8.93 -10.00 -13.57
C TYR A 113 8.75 -9.07 -12.37
N VAL A 114 8.45 -9.63 -11.20
CA VAL A 114 8.48 -8.91 -9.93
C VAL A 114 9.45 -9.61 -9.00
N TYR A 115 10.52 -8.90 -8.61
CA TYR A 115 11.49 -9.40 -7.65
C TYR A 115 11.25 -8.73 -6.30
N PHE A 116 11.39 -9.49 -5.22
CA PHE A 116 11.32 -8.98 -3.86
C PHE A 116 12.12 -9.86 -2.90
N CYS A 117 12.47 -9.31 -1.76
CA CYS A 117 13.04 -10.08 -0.67
C CYS A 117 12.06 -10.18 0.48
N THR A 118 12.17 -11.28 1.23
CA THR A 118 11.69 -11.41 2.59
C THR A 118 12.89 -11.45 3.53
N PRO A 119 12.82 -10.94 4.76
CA PRO A 119 14.02 -10.78 5.62
C PRO A 119 14.68 -12.10 6.00
N HIS A 120 13.94 -13.19 6.07
CA HIS A 120 14.44 -14.47 6.58
C HIS A 120 14.38 -15.62 5.56
N GLU A 121 13.54 -15.52 4.54
CA GLU A 121 13.38 -16.59 3.53
C GLU A 121 14.19 -16.29 2.25
N GLY A 122 14.44 -15.01 1.93
CA GLY A 122 15.37 -14.62 0.88
C GLY A 122 14.77 -13.93 -0.32
N LEU A 123 15.39 -14.16 -1.48
CA LEU A 123 15.04 -13.54 -2.76
C LEU A 123 14.03 -14.38 -3.53
N PHE A 124 12.99 -13.72 -3.99
CA PHE A 124 11.91 -14.30 -4.80
C PHE A 124 11.79 -13.59 -6.14
N VAL A 125 11.28 -14.32 -7.12
CA VAL A 125 10.80 -13.78 -8.39
C VAL A 125 9.40 -14.31 -8.67
N ALA A 126 8.50 -13.41 -9.08
CA ALA A 126 7.22 -13.78 -9.64
C ALA A 126 7.16 -13.40 -11.12
N THR A 127 6.63 -14.28 -11.97
CA THR A 127 6.52 -14.06 -13.41
C THR A 127 5.10 -14.23 -13.91
N ALA A 128 4.67 -13.38 -14.85
CA ALA A 128 3.35 -13.47 -15.49
C ALA A 128 3.37 -12.94 -16.92
N LYS A 129 2.46 -13.43 -17.78
CA LYS A 129 2.24 -12.89 -19.13
C LYS A 129 1.44 -11.57 -19.12
N ALA A 130 0.62 -11.37 -18.11
CA ALA A 130 -0.16 -10.15 -17.92
C ALA A 130 0.08 -9.61 -16.51
N ALA A 131 0.05 -8.29 -16.33
CA ALA A 131 0.26 -7.67 -15.02
C ALA A 131 -0.85 -8.02 -14.01
N THR A 132 -2.01 -8.46 -14.48
CA THR A 132 -3.09 -9.01 -13.64
C THR A 132 -2.86 -10.45 -13.20
N GLY A 133 -1.78 -11.10 -13.63
CA GLY A 133 -1.49 -12.51 -13.40
C GLY A 133 -2.16 -13.45 -14.41
N PRO A 134 -2.29 -14.75 -14.12
CA PRO A 134 -1.79 -15.37 -12.87
C PRO A 134 -0.27 -15.31 -12.79
N TRP A 135 0.24 -15.06 -11.58
CA TRP A 135 1.67 -15.01 -11.31
C TRP A 135 2.20 -16.37 -10.85
N GLN A 136 3.41 -16.68 -11.28
CA GLN A 136 4.17 -17.85 -10.82
C GLN A 136 5.28 -17.37 -9.91
N LEU A 137 5.18 -17.70 -8.62
CA LEU A 137 6.13 -17.32 -7.58
C LEU A 137 7.19 -18.41 -7.40
N GLU A 138 8.47 -18.02 -7.45
CA GLU A 138 9.61 -18.91 -7.27
C GLU A 138 10.63 -18.27 -6.30
N GLN A 139 11.20 -19.06 -5.40
CA GLN A 139 12.33 -18.65 -4.58
C GLN A 139 13.64 -18.81 -5.38
N VAL A 140 14.36 -17.72 -5.56
CA VAL A 140 15.63 -17.69 -6.32
C VAL A 140 16.77 -18.19 -5.44
N VAL A 141 16.85 -17.72 -4.21
CA VAL A 141 17.86 -18.13 -3.23
C VAL A 141 17.36 -17.90 -1.80
N ALA A 142 17.63 -18.87 -0.93
CA ALA A 142 17.39 -18.76 0.50
C ALA A 142 18.56 -18.01 1.16
N VAL A 143 18.32 -16.80 1.64
CA VAL A 143 19.31 -15.92 2.29
C VAL A 143 18.60 -15.02 3.28
N GLU A 144 19.33 -14.50 4.26
CA GLU A 144 18.78 -13.57 5.24
C GLU A 144 19.25 -12.14 5.00
N MET A 145 18.38 -11.17 5.32
CA MET A 145 18.68 -9.75 5.37
C MET A 145 19.12 -9.14 4.03
N TRP A 146 18.80 -9.78 2.90
CA TRP A 146 18.86 -9.12 1.60
C TRP A 146 17.61 -8.27 1.39
N GLU A 147 17.79 -7.16 0.68
CA GLU A 147 16.69 -6.23 0.43
C GLU A 147 16.80 -5.60 -0.95
N ASP A 148 15.68 -5.07 -1.44
CA ASP A 148 15.55 -4.17 -2.58
C ASP A 148 16.16 -4.70 -3.90
N PRO A 149 15.81 -5.91 -4.34
CA PRO A 149 16.39 -6.49 -5.55
C PRO A 149 15.84 -5.82 -6.80
N CYS A 150 16.71 -5.46 -7.76
CA CYS A 150 16.29 -4.96 -9.06
C CYS A 150 17.02 -5.70 -10.18
N PRO A 151 16.31 -6.42 -11.05
CA PRO A 151 16.90 -7.09 -12.19
C PRO A 151 17.18 -6.11 -13.33
N PHE A 152 18.19 -6.45 -14.13
CA PHE A 152 18.55 -5.72 -15.33
C PHE A 152 19.03 -6.69 -16.42
N TRP A 153 18.47 -6.59 -17.61
CA TRP A 153 18.91 -7.29 -18.81
C TRP A 153 19.63 -6.29 -19.72
N ASP A 154 20.90 -6.55 -20.01
CA ASP A 154 21.72 -5.70 -20.86
C ASP A 154 21.55 -6.05 -22.34
N ASP A 155 21.93 -5.12 -23.23
CA ASP A 155 21.85 -5.26 -24.68
C ASP A 155 22.70 -6.40 -25.23
N ASP A 156 23.73 -6.85 -24.50
CA ASP A 156 24.60 -7.96 -24.83
C ASP A 156 24.01 -9.35 -24.50
N GLY A 157 22.79 -9.38 -23.96
CA GLY A 157 22.08 -10.60 -23.56
C GLY A 157 22.44 -11.11 -22.17
N ASN A 158 23.33 -10.45 -21.44
CA ASN A 158 23.61 -10.77 -20.05
C ASN A 158 22.52 -10.21 -19.13
N ALA A 159 22.29 -10.90 -18.03
CA ALA A 159 21.34 -10.49 -17.00
C ALA A 159 22.03 -10.28 -15.64
N TYR A 160 21.57 -9.29 -14.91
CA TYR A 160 22.15 -8.86 -13.65
C TYR A 160 21.06 -8.58 -12.61
N LEU A 161 21.44 -8.64 -11.33
CA LEU A 161 20.61 -8.24 -10.20
C LEU A 161 21.42 -7.29 -9.31
N VAL A 162 20.97 -6.06 -9.17
CA VAL A 162 21.48 -5.15 -8.11
C VAL A 162 20.60 -5.28 -6.87
N ARG A 163 21.21 -5.20 -5.70
CA ARG A 163 20.50 -5.22 -4.41
C ARG A 163 21.27 -4.50 -3.31
N SER A 164 20.59 -4.15 -2.24
CA SER A 164 21.18 -3.76 -0.97
C SER A 164 21.21 -4.92 0.03
N LYS A 165 21.66 -4.64 1.23
CA LYS A 165 21.62 -5.53 2.38
C LYS A 165 21.34 -4.70 3.63
N LEU A 166 20.36 -5.10 4.41
CA LEU A 166 19.89 -4.39 5.57
C LEU A 166 21.04 -3.94 6.49
N ARG A 167 21.12 -2.63 6.74
CA ARG A 167 22.12 -1.97 7.60
C ARG A 167 23.59 -2.17 7.18
N ALA A 168 23.83 -2.45 5.92
CA ALA A 168 25.20 -2.66 5.44
C ALA A 168 25.77 -1.48 4.65
N ASP A 169 24.93 -0.54 4.19
CA ASP A 169 25.31 0.63 3.38
C ASP A 169 26.10 0.24 2.12
N ILE A 170 25.72 -0.88 1.50
CA ILE A 170 26.46 -1.50 0.39
C ILE A 170 25.50 -1.91 -0.72
N LEU A 171 25.87 -1.65 -1.98
CA LEU A 171 25.21 -2.21 -3.14
C LEU A 171 26.03 -3.33 -3.77
N TYR A 172 25.36 -4.45 -4.03
CA TYR A 172 25.91 -5.63 -4.69
C TYR A 172 25.31 -5.77 -6.09
N LEU A 173 26.13 -6.21 -7.03
CA LEU A 173 25.70 -6.65 -8.37
C LEU A 173 26.00 -8.12 -8.54
N HIS A 174 24.99 -8.90 -8.88
CA HIS A 174 25.08 -10.32 -9.24
C HIS A 174 24.90 -10.50 -10.74
N ARG A 175 25.55 -11.51 -11.29
CA ARG A 175 25.16 -12.05 -12.60
C ARG A 175 23.99 -13.00 -12.41
N MET A 176 23.02 -12.92 -13.34
CA MET A 176 21.89 -13.84 -13.38
C MET A 176 21.92 -14.72 -14.64
N SER A 177 21.18 -15.83 -14.61
CA SER A 177 20.82 -16.54 -15.82
C SER A 177 19.95 -15.64 -16.73
N PRO A 178 20.00 -15.80 -18.07
CA PRO A 178 19.21 -14.96 -18.99
C PRO A 178 17.69 -14.97 -18.70
N GLU A 179 17.17 -16.05 -18.13
CA GLU A 179 15.77 -16.17 -17.71
C GLU A 179 15.47 -15.40 -16.41
N GLY A 180 16.49 -14.86 -15.73
CA GLY A 180 16.34 -14.12 -14.48
C GLY A 180 16.01 -14.97 -13.26
N LYS A 181 16.13 -16.30 -13.31
CA LYS A 181 15.68 -17.20 -12.24
C LYS A 181 16.79 -17.79 -11.36
N LYS A 182 18.05 -17.53 -11.69
CA LYS A 182 19.22 -18.03 -10.94
C LYS A 182 20.31 -16.97 -10.85
N LEU A 183 20.93 -16.86 -9.69
CA LEU A 183 22.19 -16.13 -9.54
C LEU A 183 23.34 -17.02 -9.97
N LEU A 184 24.31 -16.45 -10.68
CA LEU A 184 25.47 -17.17 -11.24
C LEU A 184 26.75 -16.91 -10.45
N ASP A 185 26.72 -16.03 -9.45
CA ASP A 185 27.85 -15.69 -8.61
C ASP A 185 27.37 -15.24 -7.20
N ASN A 186 28.32 -14.93 -6.34
CA ASN A 186 28.04 -14.47 -4.97
C ASN A 186 27.81 -12.94 -4.86
N GLY A 187 27.87 -12.23 -5.99
CA GLY A 187 27.74 -10.77 -6.05
C GLY A 187 29.05 -10.03 -5.79
N THR A 188 29.23 -8.94 -6.53
CA THR A 188 30.36 -8.01 -6.40
C THR A 188 29.87 -6.73 -5.76
N ILE A 189 30.58 -6.19 -4.78
CA ILE A 189 30.32 -4.85 -4.25
C ILE A 189 30.64 -3.83 -5.35
N ILE A 190 29.65 -3.03 -5.73
CA ILE A 190 29.79 -2.01 -6.76
C ILE A 190 29.77 -0.60 -6.21
N TYR A 191 29.23 -0.42 -4.99
CA TYR A 191 29.24 0.86 -4.29
C TYR A 191 29.24 0.68 -2.76
N HIS A 192 30.09 1.45 -2.07
CA HIS A 192 30.15 1.52 -0.62
C HIS A 192 30.88 2.82 -0.23
N ASP A 193 30.13 3.85 0.13
CA ASP A 193 30.67 5.11 0.66
C ASP A 193 29.72 5.67 1.73
N VAL A 194 29.86 5.17 2.96
CA VAL A 194 29.00 5.53 4.09
C VAL A 194 29.11 7.02 4.46
N ALA A 195 30.24 7.65 4.17
CA ALA A 195 30.43 9.06 4.50
C ALA A 195 29.59 9.99 3.60
N LYS A 196 29.43 9.60 2.33
CA LYS A 196 28.63 10.36 1.37
C LYS A 196 27.18 9.91 1.31
N GLN A 197 26.93 8.59 1.34
CA GLN A 197 25.62 7.98 1.13
C GLN A 197 25.31 6.98 2.25
N PRO A 198 25.13 7.44 3.50
CA PRO A 198 24.74 6.58 4.61
C PRO A 198 23.36 5.97 4.35
N THR A 199 23.14 4.73 4.78
CA THR A 199 21.90 3.98 4.56
C THR A 199 21.48 3.91 3.08
N ILE A 200 22.47 3.74 2.16
CA ILE A 200 22.15 3.56 0.74
C ILE A 200 21.41 2.24 0.53
N GLU A 201 20.24 2.31 -0.09
CA GLU A 201 19.32 1.17 -0.28
C GLU A 201 18.50 1.35 -1.58
N GLY A 202 17.46 0.56 -1.82
CA GLY A 202 16.45 0.77 -2.85
C GLY A 202 16.95 0.84 -4.30
N PRO A 203 18.00 0.12 -4.73
CA PRO A 203 18.60 0.37 -6.04
C PRO A 203 17.62 0.02 -7.18
N LYS A 204 17.52 0.92 -8.16
CA LYS A 204 16.81 0.69 -9.43
C LYS A 204 17.76 0.93 -10.60
N PHE A 205 17.87 -0.06 -11.48
CA PHE A 205 18.87 -0.09 -12.54
C PHE A 205 18.26 0.34 -13.88
N LEU A 206 18.96 1.19 -14.62
CA LEU A 206 18.65 1.52 -16.03
C LEU A 206 19.93 1.77 -16.83
N LYS A 207 19.83 1.70 -18.17
CA LYS A 207 20.88 2.08 -19.11
C LYS A 207 20.35 3.17 -20.04
N LYS A 208 21.13 4.23 -20.22
CA LYS A 208 20.78 5.34 -21.11
C LYS A 208 22.05 5.99 -21.67
N ASP A 209 22.05 6.29 -22.96
CA ASP A 209 23.13 6.99 -23.67
C ASP A 209 24.54 6.43 -23.40
N GLY A 210 24.65 5.07 -23.30
CA GLY A 210 25.90 4.37 -23.06
C GLY A 210 26.40 4.39 -21.61
N TYR A 211 25.59 4.89 -20.67
CA TYR A 211 25.86 4.84 -19.24
C TYR A 211 24.91 3.86 -18.54
N TYR A 212 25.41 3.21 -17.52
CA TYR A 212 24.65 2.49 -16.51
C TYR A 212 24.33 3.44 -15.36
N TYR A 213 23.07 3.47 -14.96
CA TYR A 213 22.56 4.28 -13.86
C TYR A 213 21.94 3.38 -12.79
N ILE A 214 22.21 3.68 -11.54
CA ILE A 214 21.55 3.06 -10.40
C ILE A 214 20.96 4.17 -9.55
N LEU A 215 19.64 4.26 -9.51
CA LEU A 215 18.94 5.13 -8.57
C LEU A 215 18.98 4.44 -7.22
N ALA A 216 19.50 5.09 -6.20
CA ALA A 216 19.57 4.53 -4.86
C ALA A 216 19.39 5.64 -3.82
N PRO A 217 18.30 5.63 -3.04
CA PRO A 217 18.14 6.59 -1.96
C PRO A 217 19.17 6.38 -0.85
N ALA A 218 19.45 7.45 -0.11
CA ALA A 218 20.33 7.43 1.06
C ALA A 218 19.82 8.39 2.15
N GLY A 219 20.44 8.41 3.32
CA GLY A 219 20.07 9.31 4.42
C GLY A 219 18.89 8.84 5.26
N GLY A 220 18.30 7.69 4.94
CA GLY A 220 17.17 7.07 5.65
C GLY A 220 15.81 7.71 5.38
N VAL A 221 14.74 6.94 5.63
CA VAL A 221 13.37 7.26 5.26
C VAL A 221 12.85 8.64 5.72
N PRO A 222 13.08 9.11 6.96
CA PRO A 222 12.50 10.39 7.39
C PRO A 222 13.18 11.64 6.83
N THR A 223 14.46 11.55 6.46
CA THR A 223 15.32 12.71 6.17
C THR A 223 16.23 12.51 4.96
N GLY A 224 16.05 11.42 4.23
CA GLY A 224 16.92 11.03 3.13
C GLY A 224 16.70 11.83 1.85
N TRP A 225 17.41 11.41 0.85
CA TRP A 225 17.42 12.00 -0.50
C TRP A 225 17.56 10.90 -1.56
N GLN A 226 17.30 11.25 -2.81
CA GLN A 226 17.54 10.35 -3.94
C GLN A 226 18.91 10.62 -4.54
N THR A 227 19.78 9.61 -4.47
CA THR A 227 21.08 9.59 -5.16
C THR A 227 20.95 8.80 -6.46
N VAL A 228 21.77 9.17 -7.46
CA VAL A 228 21.97 8.41 -8.67
C VAL A 228 23.46 8.11 -8.82
N LEU A 229 23.78 6.86 -9.07
CA LEU A 229 25.11 6.38 -9.41
C LEU A 229 25.22 6.23 -10.92
N ARG A 230 26.34 6.64 -11.53
CA ARG A 230 26.57 6.60 -12.98
C ARG A 230 27.92 6.00 -13.34
N SER A 231 27.98 5.12 -14.32
CA SER A 231 29.24 4.57 -14.86
C SER A 231 29.09 4.16 -16.32
N LYS A 232 30.20 4.17 -17.06
CA LYS A 232 30.29 3.55 -18.41
C LYS A 232 30.50 2.03 -18.37
N LYS A 233 30.81 1.47 -17.21
CA LYS A 233 31.04 0.04 -17.00
C LYS A 233 30.06 -0.47 -15.94
N ILE A 234 29.44 -1.61 -16.21
CA ILE A 234 28.41 -2.16 -15.32
C ILE A 234 28.92 -2.48 -13.90
N TYR A 235 30.17 -2.78 -13.71
CA TYR A 235 30.81 -2.99 -12.41
C TYR A 235 31.49 -1.73 -11.84
N GLY A 236 31.31 -0.57 -12.50
CA GLY A 236 31.89 0.68 -12.05
C GLY A 236 33.34 0.92 -12.52
N PRO A 237 34.08 1.85 -11.87
CA PRO A 237 33.62 2.62 -10.71
C PRO A 237 32.44 3.54 -11.04
N TYR A 238 31.58 3.77 -10.06
CA TYR A 238 30.43 4.65 -10.17
C TYR A 238 30.72 6.03 -9.57
N GLU A 239 30.37 7.08 -10.30
CA GLU A 239 30.20 8.46 -9.77
C GLU A 239 28.84 8.56 -9.09
N ASP A 240 28.72 9.33 -8.02
CA ASP A 240 27.46 9.58 -7.32
C ASP A 240 27.06 11.05 -7.37
N LYS A 241 25.75 11.31 -7.50
CA LYS A 241 25.15 12.64 -7.38
C LYS A 241 23.80 12.56 -6.70
N ILE A 242 23.54 13.47 -5.74
CA ILE A 242 22.20 13.70 -5.20
C ILE A 242 21.41 14.44 -6.27
N VAL A 243 20.21 13.96 -6.61
CA VAL A 243 19.38 14.49 -7.69
C VAL A 243 17.99 14.95 -7.23
N LEU A 244 17.62 14.65 -5.98
CA LEU A 244 16.39 15.09 -5.34
C LEU A 244 16.61 15.09 -3.82
N HIS A 245 16.27 16.20 -3.18
CA HIS A 245 16.26 16.34 -1.73
C HIS A 245 14.98 17.09 -1.28
N GLN A 246 14.71 17.15 0.02
CA GLN A 246 13.53 17.85 0.52
C GLN A 246 13.54 19.35 0.20
N GLY A 247 14.69 20.01 0.30
CA GLY A 247 14.81 21.47 0.23
C GLY A 247 13.86 22.17 1.21
N ASN A 248 13.20 23.22 0.74
CA ASN A 248 12.22 23.98 1.51
C ASN A 248 10.77 23.47 1.35
N THR A 249 10.57 22.27 0.83
CA THR A 249 9.24 21.68 0.60
C THR A 249 8.72 20.91 1.83
N PRO A 250 7.41 20.68 1.95
CA PRO A 250 6.85 19.85 3.02
C PRO A 250 7.02 18.33 2.77
N ILE A 251 7.62 17.92 1.63
CA ILE A 251 7.83 16.52 1.28
C ILE A 251 9.19 16.08 1.83
N ASN A 252 9.17 15.58 3.07
CA ASN A 252 10.38 15.08 3.74
C ASN A 252 10.86 13.77 3.13
N GLY A 253 12.17 13.56 3.16
CA GLY A 253 12.82 12.33 2.78
C GLY A 253 12.35 11.77 1.45
N PRO A 254 12.36 12.54 0.31
CA PRO A 254 12.00 12.00 -0.99
C PRO A 254 12.91 10.81 -1.30
N HIS A 255 12.33 9.60 -1.31
CA HIS A 255 13.10 8.40 -1.06
C HIS A 255 12.47 7.24 -1.81
N GLN A 256 13.35 6.38 -2.35
CA GLN A 256 13.04 5.09 -2.95
C GLN A 256 11.86 5.09 -3.92
N GLY A 257 12.17 4.86 -5.19
CA GLY A 257 11.17 4.88 -6.24
C GLY A 257 11.69 4.41 -7.59
N GLY A 258 10.83 4.50 -8.59
CA GLY A 258 11.13 4.12 -9.97
C GLY A 258 11.12 5.31 -10.91
N ILE A 259 11.97 5.25 -11.94
CA ILE A 259 12.00 6.21 -13.04
C ILE A 259 11.37 5.60 -14.28
N VAL A 260 10.59 6.39 -15.04
CA VAL A 260 9.91 5.92 -16.23
C VAL A 260 9.85 7.01 -17.30
N GLU A 261 9.98 6.60 -18.56
CA GLU A 261 9.84 7.46 -19.73
C GLU A 261 8.42 7.33 -20.30
N THR A 262 7.78 8.48 -20.64
CA THR A 262 6.51 8.46 -21.37
C THR A 262 6.72 8.11 -22.84
N GLN A 263 5.64 7.78 -23.54
CA GLN A 263 5.69 7.55 -25.01
C GLN A 263 6.00 8.83 -25.83
N LYS A 264 6.10 9.98 -25.16
CA LYS A 264 6.49 11.27 -25.73
C LYS A 264 7.93 11.68 -25.39
N GLY A 265 8.66 10.82 -24.63
CA GLY A 265 10.04 11.08 -24.27
C GLY A 265 10.25 11.92 -23.02
N GLU A 266 9.17 12.25 -22.28
CA GLU A 266 9.29 12.86 -20.97
C GLU A 266 9.66 11.82 -19.93
N TRP A 267 10.50 12.19 -18.97
CA TRP A 267 10.92 11.33 -17.88
C TRP A 267 10.27 11.75 -16.57
N TRP A 268 9.87 10.76 -15.75
CA TRP A 268 9.16 10.95 -14.50
C TRP A 268 9.68 10.01 -13.44
N PHE A 269 9.72 10.50 -12.18
CA PHE A 269 10.15 9.73 -11.02
C PHE A 269 8.99 9.59 -10.02
N VAL A 270 8.67 8.35 -9.70
CA VAL A 270 7.69 8.00 -8.66
C VAL A 270 8.47 7.66 -7.40
N HIS A 271 8.12 8.26 -6.26
CA HIS A 271 8.77 8.00 -4.98
C HIS A 271 7.76 8.09 -3.83
N PHE A 272 8.17 7.75 -2.61
CA PHE A 272 7.31 7.92 -1.45
C PHE A 272 7.80 9.02 -0.50
N GLN A 273 6.88 9.39 0.42
CA GLN A 273 7.12 10.19 1.62
C GLN A 273 6.55 9.43 2.82
N ASP A 274 7.31 9.26 3.91
CA ASP A 274 6.77 8.73 5.18
C ASP A 274 5.98 9.82 5.90
N ARG A 275 4.68 9.56 6.10
CA ARG A 275 3.76 10.49 6.75
C ARG A 275 3.12 9.88 8.00
N GLY A 276 3.90 9.21 8.82
CA GLY A 276 3.49 8.67 10.12
C GLY A 276 2.32 7.68 10.02
N ALA A 277 1.18 8.00 10.62
CA ALA A 277 0.00 7.14 10.59
C ALA A 277 -0.53 6.85 9.18
N TYR A 278 -0.32 7.76 8.22
CA TYR A 278 -0.74 7.55 6.83
C TYR A 278 0.19 6.63 6.04
N GLY A 279 1.33 6.26 6.61
CA GLY A 279 2.33 5.43 5.96
C GLY A 279 3.11 6.17 4.88
N ARG A 280 3.53 5.44 3.86
CA ARG A 280 4.38 5.92 2.77
C ARG A 280 3.54 6.27 1.56
N ILE A 281 3.12 7.53 1.49
CA ILE A 281 2.30 8.08 0.40
C ILE A 281 3.15 8.37 -0.84
N VAL A 282 2.56 8.23 -2.04
CA VAL A 282 3.30 8.21 -3.31
C VAL A 282 3.23 9.54 -4.04
N HIS A 283 4.38 10.04 -4.46
CA HIS A 283 4.57 11.28 -5.20
C HIS A 283 5.07 11.03 -6.62
N LEU A 284 4.85 12.00 -7.52
CA LEU A 284 5.34 12.01 -8.88
C LEU A 284 6.15 13.28 -9.13
N GLN A 285 7.38 13.14 -9.65
CA GLN A 285 8.25 14.28 -9.95
C GLN A 285 8.60 14.29 -11.43
N PRO A 286 8.63 15.49 -12.10
CA PRO A 286 9.24 15.61 -13.43
C PRO A 286 10.74 15.30 -13.33
N VAL A 287 11.32 14.80 -14.42
CA VAL A 287 12.77 14.51 -14.50
C VAL A 287 13.35 15.21 -15.73
N HIS A 288 14.37 16.02 -15.50
CA HIS A 288 15.11 16.71 -16.55
C HIS A 288 16.54 16.19 -16.62
N TRP A 289 16.94 15.69 -17.80
CA TRP A 289 18.31 15.24 -18.03
C TRP A 289 19.23 16.43 -18.31
N GLN A 290 20.16 16.70 -17.39
CA GLN A 290 21.14 17.76 -17.48
C GLN A 290 22.55 17.18 -17.27
N ASP A 291 23.46 17.39 -18.23
CA ASP A 291 24.86 16.87 -18.22
C ASP A 291 24.95 15.37 -17.97
N GLY A 292 23.94 14.61 -18.44
CA GLY A 292 23.81 13.17 -18.25
C GLY A 292 23.41 12.76 -16.82
N TRP A 293 22.78 13.67 -16.05
CA TRP A 293 22.19 13.38 -14.75
C TRP A 293 20.69 13.66 -14.77
N PRO A 294 19.86 12.81 -14.14
CA PRO A 294 18.42 13.04 -14.04
C PRO A 294 18.11 13.92 -12.84
N LEU A 295 18.01 15.23 -13.04
CA LEU A 295 17.50 16.13 -12.02
C LEU A 295 16.00 15.88 -11.85
N MET A 296 15.57 15.54 -10.63
CA MET A 296 14.19 15.17 -10.29
C MET A 296 13.50 16.31 -9.54
N GLY A 297 12.23 16.60 -9.91
CA GLY A 297 11.54 17.79 -9.38
C GLY A 297 11.98 19.09 -10.06
N THR A 298 12.14 20.15 -9.29
CA THR A 298 12.57 21.48 -9.76
C THR A 298 13.67 22.00 -8.86
N ASP A 299 14.78 22.42 -9.42
CA ASP A 299 15.84 23.14 -8.69
C ASP A 299 15.35 24.57 -8.40
N LEU A 300 15.01 24.85 -7.15
CA LEU A 300 14.41 26.12 -6.71
C LEU A 300 15.45 27.12 -6.16
N ASP A 301 16.59 26.62 -5.72
CA ASP A 301 17.64 27.44 -5.09
C ASP A 301 18.96 27.48 -5.86
N ASN A 302 19.02 26.80 -7.02
CA ASN A 302 20.14 26.73 -7.96
C ASN A 302 21.39 26.04 -7.37
N ASP A 303 21.17 24.95 -6.65
CA ASP A 303 22.24 24.09 -6.13
C ASP A 303 22.51 22.83 -6.98
N ASP A 304 21.87 22.73 -8.15
CA ASP A 304 21.90 21.58 -9.07
C ASP A 304 21.26 20.29 -8.48
N ILE A 305 20.41 20.42 -7.46
CA ILE A 305 19.61 19.34 -6.90
C ILE A 305 18.13 19.72 -7.00
N GLY A 306 17.28 18.81 -7.38
CA GLY A 306 15.84 19.09 -7.46
C GLY A 306 15.15 19.00 -6.10
N GLU A 307 14.07 19.77 -5.95
CA GLU A 307 13.12 19.65 -4.85
C GLU A 307 11.77 19.15 -5.37
N PRO A 308 11.00 18.41 -4.51
CA PRO A 308 9.71 17.88 -4.89
C PRO A 308 8.70 18.98 -5.27
N VAL A 309 7.98 18.79 -6.39
CA VAL A 309 6.86 19.65 -6.75
C VAL A 309 5.59 19.25 -5.99
N MET A 310 4.81 20.22 -5.52
CA MET A 310 3.51 19.99 -4.91
C MET A 310 2.40 19.91 -5.95
N GLU A 311 2.50 20.66 -7.01
CA GLU A 311 1.58 20.73 -8.14
C GLU A 311 2.37 20.93 -9.44
N TYR A 312 2.02 20.19 -10.50
CA TYR A 312 2.73 20.30 -11.77
C TYR A 312 1.81 19.99 -12.97
N GLN A 313 2.30 20.19 -14.19
CA GLN A 313 1.62 19.73 -15.40
C GLN A 313 1.59 18.20 -15.42
N LYS A 314 0.47 17.62 -15.87
CA LYS A 314 0.39 16.17 -16.06
C LYS A 314 1.40 15.70 -17.13
N PRO A 315 1.92 14.46 -17.02
CA PRO A 315 2.74 13.86 -18.06
C PRO A 315 2.06 13.90 -19.43
N ASP A 316 2.81 14.32 -20.48
CA ASP A 316 2.32 14.22 -21.85
C ASP A 316 2.34 12.75 -22.30
N VAL A 317 1.18 12.18 -22.40
CA VAL A 317 0.94 10.81 -22.90
C VAL A 317 0.14 10.83 -24.22
N GLY A 318 0.02 12.03 -24.84
CA GLY A 318 -0.62 12.25 -26.12
C GLY A 318 -2.15 12.29 -26.10
N LYS A 319 -2.81 12.04 -24.95
CA LYS A 319 -4.27 12.15 -24.76
C LYS A 319 -4.64 12.20 -23.29
N SER A 320 -5.88 12.64 -23.00
CA SER A 320 -6.43 12.67 -21.65
C SER A 320 -7.14 11.35 -21.32
N TYR A 321 -7.13 11.00 -20.03
CA TYR A 321 -7.84 9.86 -19.49
C TYR A 321 -8.82 10.30 -18.39
N PRO A 322 -9.88 9.51 -18.12
CA PRO A 322 -10.79 9.78 -17.00
C PRO A 322 -10.07 9.80 -15.66
N VAL A 323 -10.55 10.65 -14.76
CA VAL A 323 -10.09 10.66 -13.37
C VAL A 323 -10.44 9.34 -12.72
N THR A 324 -9.45 8.66 -12.16
CA THR A 324 -9.60 7.43 -11.39
C THR A 324 -8.68 7.45 -10.18
N ILE A 325 -9.11 6.75 -9.13
CA ILE A 325 -8.34 6.56 -7.89
C ILE A 325 -8.38 5.07 -7.51
N PRO A 326 -7.45 4.56 -6.68
CA PRO A 326 -7.57 3.23 -6.11
C PRO A 326 -8.91 3.03 -5.39
N GLN A 327 -9.48 1.84 -5.52
CA GLN A 327 -10.76 1.49 -4.90
C GLN A 327 -10.70 1.61 -3.38
N THR A 328 -11.81 1.99 -2.75
CA THR A 328 -11.92 2.16 -1.29
C THR A 328 -13.17 1.55 -0.70
N SER A 329 -14.34 1.83 -1.29
CA SER A 329 -15.62 1.30 -0.82
C SER A 329 -15.89 -0.09 -1.39
N ASP A 330 -16.74 -0.86 -0.70
CA ASP A 330 -17.18 -2.19 -1.13
C ASP A 330 -18.62 -2.42 -0.67
N GLU A 331 -19.50 -2.77 -1.60
CA GLU A 331 -20.91 -3.11 -1.33
C GLU A 331 -21.09 -4.62 -1.12
N PHE A 332 -20.03 -5.40 -1.22
CA PHE A 332 -19.98 -6.86 -1.07
C PHE A 332 -20.95 -7.63 -1.98
N ASP A 333 -21.33 -7.03 -3.10
CA ASP A 333 -22.23 -7.58 -4.12
C ASP A 333 -21.53 -8.50 -5.14
N SER A 334 -20.22 -8.69 -4.96
CA SER A 334 -19.38 -9.57 -5.79
C SER A 334 -19.07 -10.89 -5.07
N ALA A 335 -18.83 -11.95 -5.85
CA ALA A 335 -18.34 -13.22 -5.31
C ALA A 335 -16.88 -13.21 -4.85
N LYS A 336 -16.17 -12.08 -5.01
CA LYS A 336 -14.78 -11.90 -4.58
C LYS A 336 -14.64 -10.58 -3.83
N LEU A 337 -13.77 -10.53 -2.84
CA LEU A 337 -13.39 -9.28 -2.18
C LEU A 337 -12.78 -8.30 -3.18
N GLY A 338 -13.05 -7.02 -2.99
CA GLY A 338 -12.40 -5.95 -3.72
C GLY A 338 -10.89 -5.99 -3.52
N LEU A 339 -10.13 -5.54 -4.53
CA LEU A 339 -8.67 -5.59 -4.54
C LEU A 339 -8.00 -4.68 -3.50
N GLN A 340 -8.74 -3.76 -2.89
CA GLN A 340 -8.26 -2.89 -1.81
C GLN A 340 -8.10 -3.62 -0.47
N TRP A 341 -8.72 -4.77 -0.31
CA TRP A 341 -8.70 -5.53 0.94
C TRP A 341 -7.44 -6.38 1.11
N GLN A 342 -6.88 -6.34 2.31
CA GLN A 342 -5.77 -7.19 2.71
C GLN A 342 -6.01 -7.74 4.11
N TRP A 343 -5.67 -9.01 4.30
CA TRP A 343 -5.65 -9.66 5.60
C TRP A 343 -4.34 -9.37 6.34
N HIS A 344 -4.37 -9.51 7.64
CA HIS A 344 -3.21 -9.30 8.51
C HIS A 344 -2.17 -10.43 8.44
N ALA A 345 -2.54 -11.57 7.86
CA ALA A 345 -1.73 -12.76 7.65
C ALA A 345 -2.23 -13.55 6.44
N ASN A 346 -1.64 -14.71 6.14
CA ASN A 346 -2.12 -15.62 5.10
C ASN A 346 -3.61 -15.94 5.30
N PRO A 347 -4.51 -15.56 4.38
CA PRO A 347 -5.95 -15.77 4.54
C PRO A 347 -6.30 -17.27 4.54
N GLN A 348 -7.36 -17.60 5.28
CA GLN A 348 -7.91 -18.95 5.34
C GLN A 348 -9.39 -18.92 4.93
N GLU A 349 -9.84 -19.96 4.23
CA GLU A 349 -11.20 -20.03 3.67
C GLU A 349 -12.29 -19.94 4.74
N GLN A 350 -12.02 -20.46 5.95
CA GLN A 350 -12.96 -20.41 7.07
C GLN A 350 -13.11 -19.03 7.72
N TRP A 351 -12.37 -18.00 7.32
CA TRP A 351 -12.47 -16.68 7.93
C TRP A 351 -13.66 -15.88 7.44
N TYR A 352 -14.10 -16.11 6.20
CA TYR A 352 -15.15 -15.33 5.59
C TYR A 352 -15.94 -16.06 4.52
N SER A 353 -17.07 -15.46 4.11
CA SER A 353 -17.84 -15.89 2.95
C SER A 353 -18.57 -14.69 2.33
N LEU A 354 -18.60 -14.63 0.99
CA LEU A 354 -19.41 -13.70 0.20
C LEU A 354 -20.63 -14.39 -0.43
N THR A 355 -20.84 -15.67 -0.09
CA THR A 355 -21.94 -16.48 -0.66
C THR A 355 -22.86 -17.07 0.40
N ALA A 356 -22.45 -17.14 1.67
CA ALA A 356 -23.26 -17.65 2.76
C ALA A 356 -24.48 -16.74 3.07
N ASN A 357 -24.37 -15.46 2.81
CA ASN A 357 -25.46 -14.48 2.78
C ASN A 357 -25.21 -13.56 1.57
N PRO A 358 -25.94 -13.71 0.45
CA PRO A 358 -25.71 -12.89 -0.75
C PRO A 358 -25.78 -11.39 -0.44
N ASP A 359 -24.93 -10.61 -1.10
CA ASP A 359 -24.78 -9.17 -0.93
C ASP A 359 -24.28 -8.73 0.46
N TYR A 360 -23.65 -9.66 1.19
CA TYR A 360 -22.99 -9.38 2.49
C TYR A 360 -21.62 -10.04 2.55
N LEU A 361 -20.70 -9.38 3.24
CA LEU A 361 -19.49 -10.02 3.74
C LEU A 361 -19.79 -10.68 5.09
N ARG A 362 -19.80 -12.01 5.15
CA ARG A 362 -19.80 -12.74 6.40
C ARG A 362 -18.38 -12.95 6.92
N LEU A 363 -18.10 -12.47 8.13
CA LEU A 363 -16.90 -12.80 8.89
C LEU A 363 -17.27 -13.77 10.01
N TYR A 364 -16.59 -14.91 10.06
CA TYR A 364 -16.78 -15.89 11.13
C TYR A 364 -16.00 -15.49 12.38
N SER A 365 -16.54 -15.87 13.54
CA SER A 365 -15.96 -15.59 14.85
C SER A 365 -14.78 -16.52 15.12
N ILE A 366 -13.61 -16.15 14.61
CA ILE A 366 -12.41 -16.97 14.71
C ILE A 366 -11.77 -16.80 16.08
N GLN A 367 -11.40 -17.94 16.67
CA GLN A 367 -10.74 -18.01 17.95
C GLN A 367 -9.42 -17.21 17.93
N ASN A 368 -9.34 -16.23 18.81
CA ASN A 368 -8.11 -15.50 19.05
C ASN A 368 -7.40 -16.07 20.27
N LEU A 369 -6.33 -16.81 20.05
CA LEU A 369 -5.54 -17.45 21.09
C LEU A 369 -4.67 -16.48 21.89
N THR A 370 -4.76 -15.18 21.63
CA THR A 370 -4.00 -14.18 22.37
C THR A 370 -4.70 -13.84 23.68
N GLN A 371 -3.94 -13.80 24.75
CA GLN A 371 -4.44 -13.31 26.02
C GLN A 371 -4.93 -11.87 25.88
N ASN A 372 -6.04 -11.52 26.54
CA ASN A 372 -6.56 -10.15 26.65
C ASN A 372 -7.07 -9.48 25.35
N GLY A 373 -7.37 -10.23 24.28
CA GLY A 373 -7.97 -9.69 23.06
C GLY A 373 -7.08 -8.74 22.27
N ASN A 374 -5.76 -8.92 22.35
CA ASN A 374 -4.77 -8.11 21.65
C ASN A 374 -4.86 -8.28 20.13
N LEU A 375 -5.33 -7.24 19.42
CA LEU A 375 -5.52 -7.29 17.97
C LEU A 375 -4.21 -7.34 17.17
N TRP A 376 -3.07 -7.00 17.76
CA TRP A 376 -1.77 -7.07 17.09
C TRP A 376 -1.44 -8.49 16.60
N PHE A 377 -1.90 -9.51 17.30
CA PHE A 377 -1.66 -10.89 16.95
C PHE A 377 -2.84 -11.59 16.25
N VAL A 378 -3.91 -10.85 15.92
CA VAL A 378 -5.10 -11.40 15.25
C VAL A 378 -4.86 -11.50 13.75
N PRO A 379 -4.88 -12.71 13.15
CA PRO A 379 -4.56 -12.87 11.73
C PRO A 379 -5.71 -12.48 10.79
N ASN A 380 -6.95 -12.60 11.22
CA ASN A 380 -8.17 -12.44 10.42
C ASN A 380 -8.77 -11.02 10.47
N LEU A 381 -7.94 -9.99 10.64
CA LEU A 381 -8.35 -8.61 10.42
C LEU A 381 -8.36 -8.34 8.92
N LEU A 382 -9.48 -7.86 8.39
CA LEU A 382 -9.65 -7.48 6.99
C LEU A 382 -9.55 -5.96 6.86
N LEU A 383 -8.45 -5.47 6.29
CA LEU A 383 -8.00 -4.09 6.43
C LEU A 383 -7.77 -3.42 5.07
N GLN A 384 -7.91 -2.09 5.04
CA GLN A 384 -7.52 -1.23 3.94
C GLN A 384 -6.53 -0.16 4.42
N LYS A 385 -5.74 0.40 3.50
CA LYS A 385 -4.88 1.56 3.74
C LYS A 385 -5.75 2.79 4.01
N PHE A 386 -5.24 3.77 4.77
CA PHE A 386 -5.88 5.09 4.85
C PHE A 386 -5.85 5.74 3.47
N PRO A 387 -7.02 6.15 2.90
CA PRO A 387 -7.11 6.51 1.49
C PRO A 387 -7.04 8.02 1.21
N ALA A 388 -6.97 8.85 2.23
CA ALA A 388 -7.01 10.31 2.13
C ALA A 388 -6.46 10.98 3.40
N PRO A 389 -6.11 12.28 3.35
CA PRO A 389 -5.66 13.03 4.53
C PRO A 389 -6.74 13.18 5.60
N ALA A 390 -8.00 13.19 5.19
CA ALA A 390 -9.15 13.12 6.09
C ALA A 390 -10.24 12.30 5.40
N PHE A 391 -10.92 11.44 6.14
CA PHE A 391 -11.97 10.58 5.60
C PHE A 391 -12.91 10.08 6.69
N THR A 392 -14.04 9.56 6.25
CA THR A 392 -14.99 8.84 7.08
C THR A 392 -15.10 7.41 6.57
N ALA A 393 -14.97 6.41 7.44
CA ALA A 393 -15.31 5.03 7.13
C ALA A 393 -16.58 4.64 7.87
N THR A 394 -17.53 4.05 7.14
CA THR A 394 -18.80 3.57 7.68
C THR A 394 -19.07 2.14 7.26
N THR A 395 -19.80 1.39 8.07
CA THR A 395 -20.28 0.05 7.76
C THR A 395 -21.56 -0.24 8.50
N GLU A 396 -22.38 -1.15 7.98
CA GLU A 396 -23.49 -1.73 8.72
C GLU A 396 -23.18 -3.18 9.05
N VAL A 397 -23.34 -3.56 10.30
CA VAL A 397 -23.06 -4.91 10.79
C VAL A 397 -24.25 -5.51 11.50
N THR A 398 -24.53 -6.78 11.22
CA THR A 398 -25.47 -7.62 11.97
C THR A 398 -24.70 -8.80 12.57
N MET A 399 -24.59 -8.83 13.90
CA MET A 399 -23.82 -9.84 14.60
C MET A 399 -24.72 -10.98 15.09
N LYS A 400 -24.27 -12.22 14.94
CA LYS A 400 -24.87 -13.42 15.54
C LYS A 400 -23.80 -14.11 16.41
N PRO A 401 -23.64 -13.66 17.65
CA PRO A 401 -22.64 -14.21 18.55
C PRO A 401 -23.09 -15.57 19.09
N ASP A 402 -22.16 -16.51 19.18
CA ASP A 402 -22.38 -17.82 19.81
C ASP A 402 -21.83 -17.84 21.25
N GLN A 403 -20.62 -17.33 21.42
CA GLN A 403 -19.94 -17.25 22.71
C GLN A 403 -20.03 -15.84 23.31
N PRO A 404 -19.95 -15.68 24.66
CA PRO A 404 -19.81 -14.37 25.28
C PRO A 404 -18.52 -13.68 24.84
N ASP A 405 -18.52 -12.35 24.89
CA ASP A 405 -17.39 -11.47 24.59
C ASP A 405 -16.82 -11.54 23.16
N GLU A 406 -17.48 -12.28 22.25
CA GLU A 406 -17.21 -12.14 20.82
C GLU A 406 -17.41 -10.69 20.38
N LYS A 407 -16.55 -10.22 19.49
CA LYS A 407 -16.57 -8.82 19.02
C LYS A 407 -16.49 -8.77 17.49
N ALA A 408 -17.41 -8.03 16.89
CA ALA A 408 -17.42 -7.72 15.47
C ALA A 408 -17.60 -6.23 15.22
N GLY A 409 -16.79 -5.63 14.35
CA GLY A 409 -16.90 -4.20 14.13
C GLY A 409 -15.88 -3.58 13.20
N LEU A 410 -15.69 -2.26 13.40
CA LEU A 410 -14.86 -1.36 12.62
C LEU A 410 -13.61 -0.99 13.42
N VAL A 411 -12.43 -1.22 12.85
CA VAL A 411 -11.13 -1.03 13.51
C VAL A 411 -10.24 -0.04 12.76
N VAL A 412 -9.48 0.76 13.51
CA VAL A 412 -8.27 1.46 13.10
C VAL A 412 -7.08 0.75 13.73
N MET A 413 -6.16 0.24 12.90
CA MET A 413 -5.09 -0.68 13.29
C MET A 413 -3.71 -0.14 12.96
N GLY A 414 -2.81 -0.12 13.94
CA GLY A 414 -1.39 0.16 13.88
C GLY A 414 -0.70 -0.44 15.10
N GLU A 415 0.48 0.07 15.51
CA GLU A 415 1.10 -0.28 16.81
C GLU A 415 0.21 0.13 18.00
N LYS A 416 -0.70 1.08 17.77
CA LYS A 416 -1.86 1.35 18.61
C LYS A 416 -3.09 1.08 17.78
N TRP A 417 -4.15 0.59 18.41
CA TRP A 417 -5.43 0.35 17.76
C TRP A 417 -6.58 0.88 18.56
N ALA A 418 -7.64 1.20 17.84
CA ALA A 418 -8.94 1.48 18.43
C ALA A 418 -10.03 0.89 17.55
N PHE A 419 -11.14 0.48 18.16
CA PHE A 419 -12.28 -0.03 17.41
C PHE A 419 -13.59 0.23 18.10
N VAL A 420 -14.66 0.29 17.30
CA VAL A 420 -16.03 0.23 17.76
C VAL A 420 -16.63 -1.10 17.30
N ALA A 421 -17.23 -1.84 18.23
CA ALA A 421 -17.71 -3.20 17.96
C ALA A 421 -19.00 -3.53 18.72
N LEU A 422 -19.80 -4.40 18.11
CA LEU A 422 -20.85 -5.12 18.80
C LEU A 422 -20.22 -6.27 19.59
N SER A 423 -20.75 -6.51 20.80
CA SER A 423 -20.36 -7.65 21.63
C SER A 423 -21.55 -8.16 22.43
N LYS A 424 -21.52 -9.46 22.74
CA LYS A 424 -22.49 -10.10 23.65
C LYS A 424 -21.85 -10.25 25.03
N THR A 425 -22.45 -9.65 26.03
CA THR A 425 -22.07 -9.81 27.43
C THR A 425 -23.11 -10.66 28.18
N GLU A 426 -22.86 -10.96 29.44
CA GLU A 426 -23.86 -11.62 30.32
C GLU A 426 -25.13 -10.75 30.49
N GLN A 427 -25.02 -9.42 30.41
CA GLN A 427 -26.14 -8.49 30.54
C GLN A 427 -26.89 -8.23 29.22
N GLY A 428 -26.40 -8.78 28.09
CA GLY A 428 -26.98 -8.63 26.77
C GLY A 428 -26.03 -8.03 25.74
N LEU A 429 -26.60 -7.52 24.66
CA LEU A 429 -25.82 -6.90 23.57
C LEU A 429 -25.40 -5.49 23.94
N ILE A 430 -24.16 -5.15 23.58
CA ILE A 430 -23.59 -3.81 23.70
C ILE A 430 -22.93 -3.38 22.40
N VAL A 431 -22.81 -2.09 22.17
CA VAL A 431 -21.78 -1.49 21.34
C VAL A 431 -20.74 -0.86 22.25
N GLY A 432 -19.46 -1.19 22.02
CA GLY A 432 -18.36 -0.67 22.83
C GLY A 432 -17.26 -0.06 21.97
N MET A 433 -16.62 0.99 22.49
CA MET A 433 -15.37 1.52 21.94
C MET A 433 -14.22 1.04 22.80
N TYR A 434 -13.18 0.52 22.13
CA TYR A 434 -12.03 -0.09 22.76
C TYR A 434 -10.74 0.52 22.22
N THR A 435 -9.68 0.53 23.04
CA THR A 435 -8.34 0.93 22.65
C THR A 435 -7.31 -0.09 23.12
N GLY A 436 -6.19 -0.17 22.39
CA GLY A 436 -5.06 -0.99 22.80
C GLY A 436 -3.76 -0.49 22.16
N THR A 437 -2.65 -0.97 22.68
CA THR A 437 -1.33 -0.65 22.17
C THR A 437 -0.45 -1.91 22.22
N TYR A 438 0.44 -2.05 21.24
CA TYR A 438 1.51 -3.04 21.31
C TYR A 438 2.54 -2.57 22.32
N ASP A 439 2.50 -3.17 23.49
CA ASP A 439 3.52 -3.05 24.52
C ASP A 439 3.89 -4.47 24.97
N ARG A 440 5.17 -4.79 24.99
CA ARG A 440 5.65 -6.13 25.37
C ARG A 440 5.31 -6.50 26.82
N GLU A 441 4.97 -5.53 27.65
CA GLU A 441 4.73 -5.70 29.09
C GLU A 441 3.24 -5.59 29.48
N ASN A 442 2.39 -4.87 28.68
CA ASN A 442 0.99 -4.56 29.03
C ASN A 442 0.06 -4.67 27.83
N ASP A 443 0.00 -5.80 27.18
CA ASP A 443 -0.79 -6.04 25.96
C ASP A 443 -2.29 -6.18 26.23
N ALA A 444 -2.95 -5.15 26.75
CA ALA A 444 -4.39 -5.19 27.02
C ALA A 444 -5.19 -4.34 26.04
N THR A 445 -6.29 -4.90 25.55
CA THR A 445 -7.35 -4.12 24.93
C THR A 445 -8.33 -3.66 26.02
N GLU A 446 -8.48 -2.35 26.18
CA GLU A 446 -9.31 -1.74 27.22
C GLU A 446 -10.65 -1.27 26.65
N LEU A 447 -11.73 -1.54 27.37
CA LEU A 447 -13.05 -0.95 27.11
C LEU A 447 -13.07 0.51 27.59
N VAL A 448 -13.28 1.44 26.67
CA VAL A 448 -13.35 2.89 26.98
C VAL A 448 -14.77 3.30 27.36
N GLU A 449 -15.77 2.86 26.59
CA GLU A 449 -17.18 3.14 26.79
C GLU A 449 -18.03 2.03 26.18
N ALA A 450 -19.17 1.71 26.80
CA ALA A 450 -20.14 0.76 26.28
C ALA A 450 -21.56 1.29 26.44
N VAL A 451 -22.39 0.96 25.44
CA VAL A 451 -23.81 1.31 25.42
C VAL A 451 -24.66 0.08 25.15
N PRO A 452 -25.69 -0.23 25.94
CA PRO A 452 -26.59 -1.35 25.70
C PRO A 452 -27.32 -1.21 24.36
N LEU A 453 -27.43 -2.31 23.61
CA LEU A 453 -28.17 -2.40 22.37
C LEU A 453 -29.40 -3.29 22.50
N LYS A 454 -30.49 -2.89 21.82
CA LYS A 454 -31.73 -3.69 21.71
C LYS A 454 -31.72 -4.62 20.49
N SER A 455 -30.84 -4.37 19.55
CA SER A 455 -30.72 -5.11 18.27
C SER A 455 -29.27 -5.51 18.03
N ALA A 456 -29.06 -6.64 17.38
CA ALA A 456 -27.77 -7.11 16.93
C ALA A 456 -27.30 -6.43 15.60
N ARG A 457 -28.11 -5.50 15.05
CA ARG A 457 -27.79 -4.69 13.87
C ARG A 457 -27.46 -3.27 14.29
N CYS A 458 -26.36 -2.73 13.75
CA CYS A 458 -25.92 -1.38 14.04
C CYS A 458 -25.03 -0.85 12.92
N GLN A 459 -25.13 0.43 12.59
CA GLN A 459 -24.14 1.09 11.76
C GLN A 459 -23.02 1.63 12.64
N LEU A 460 -21.79 1.44 12.19
CA LEU A 460 -20.57 1.88 12.85
C LEU A 460 -19.83 2.88 11.95
N LYS A 461 -19.20 3.87 12.57
CA LYS A 461 -18.48 4.92 11.85
C LYS A 461 -17.23 5.34 12.60
N VAL A 462 -16.16 5.63 11.83
CA VAL A 462 -14.98 6.35 12.28
C VAL A 462 -14.72 7.52 11.35
N THR A 463 -14.42 8.69 11.90
CA THR A 463 -13.87 9.84 11.17
C THR A 463 -12.40 9.97 11.50
N VAL A 464 -11.57 10.21 10.49
CA VAL A 464 -10.13 10.43 10.62
C VAL A 464 -9.82 11.82 10.07
N ASP A 465 -9.16 12.67 10.84
CA ASP A 465 -8.77 14.01 10.41
C ASP A 465 -7.34 14.05 9.84
N GLN A 466 -6.90 15.22 9.39
CA GLN A 466 -5.61 15.42 8.69
C GLN A 466 -4.35 15.11 9.54
N ILE A 467 -4.51 14.98 10.85
CA ILE A 467 -3.43 14.61 11.78
C ILE A 467 -3.56 13.18 12.31
N GLY A 468 -4.52 12.40 11.77
CA GLY A 468 -4.76 11.01 12.15
C GLY A 468 -5.55 10.86 13.45
N GLN A 469 -6.28 11.89 13.90
CA GLN A 469 -7.18 11.77 15.03
C GLN A 469 -8.47 11.10 14.60
N CYS A 470 -8.87 10.05 15.32
CA CYS A 470 -10.04 9.22 15.04
C CYS A 470 -11.12 9.47 16.08
N LEU A 471 -12.38 9.65 15.61
CA LEU A 471 -13.57 9.69 16.45
C LEU A 471 -14.51 8.58 16.01
N PHE A 472 -15.03 7.82 16.97
CA PHE A 472 -15.91 6.69 16.73
C PHE A 472 -17.36 7.02 17.03
N TYR A 473 -18.25 6.37 16.27
CA TYR A 473 -19.69 6.58 16.37
C TYR A 473 -20.44 5.29 16.10
N TYR A 474 -21.67 5.22 16.60
CA TYR A 474 -22.61 4.14 16.34
C TYR A 474 -24.02 4.67 16.04
N SER A 475 -24.80 3.90 15.29
CA SER A 475 -26.22 4.21 14.99
C SER A 475 -27.05 2.93 14.96
N PRO A 476 -27.86 2.64 15.99
CA PRO A 476 -28.68 1.43 16.03
C PRO A 476 -29.80 1.41 14.97
N GLU A 477 -30.25 2.57 14.53
CA GLU A 477 -31.37 2.72 13.58
C GLU A 477 -30.93 3.19 12.19
N GLY A 478 -29.63 3.44 11.97
CA GLY A 478 -29.10 3.96 10.71
C GLY A 478 -29.46 5.42 10.38
N LYS A 479 -30.06 6.16 11.33
CA LYS A 479 -30.57 7.52 11.09
C LYS A 479 -29.68 8.61 11.70
N LYS A 480 -29.21 8.39 12.90
CA LYS A 480 -28.38 9.34 13.65
C LYS A 480 -27.20 8.63 14.25
N PHE A 481 -26.01 9.13 14.00
CA PHE A 481 -24.79 8.67 14.63
C PHE A 481 -24.59 9.35 15.99
N ASN A 482 -24.40 8.55 17.02
CA ASN A 482 -24.03 8.98 18.35
C ASN A 482 -22.53 8.77 18.55
N PRO A 483 -21.79 9.73 19.12
CA PRO A 483 -20.39 9.52 19.45
C PRO A 483 -20.25 8.44 20.53
N ILE A 484 -19.12 7.74 20.54
CA ILE A 484 -18.78 6.75 21.57
C ILE A 484 -17.30 6.79 21.87
N GLY A 485 -16.95 6.78 23.15
CA GLY A 485 -15.59 6.79 23.65
C GLY A 485 -14.93 8.17 23.59
N LYS A 486 -13.61 8.18 23.42
CA LYS A 486 -12.76 9.37 23.39
C LYS A 486 -11.96 9.44 22.10
N PRO A 487 -11.43 10.62 21.72
CA PRO A 487 -10.53 10.74 20.56
C PRO A 487 -9.34 9.79 20.68
N PHE A 488 -8.97 9.17 19.55
CA PHE A 488 -7.86 8.25 19.43
C PHE A 488 -6.90 8.75 18.35
N SER A 489 -5.59 8.82 18.66
CA SER A 489 -4.57 9.16 17.68
C SER A 489 -4.05 7.89 17.02
N ALA A 490 -4.29 7.73 15.72
CA ALA A 490 -3.79 6.62 14.93
C ALA A 490 -2.25 6.60 14.94
N ALA A 491 -1.68 5.41 15.00
CA ALA A 491 -0.24 5.19 14.95
C ALA A 491 0.09 4.32 13.74
N LYS A 492 1.28 4.49 13.18
CA LYS A 492 1.79 3.59 12.14
C LYS A 492 1.94 2.16 12.68
N GLY A 493 1.94 1.18 11.79
CA GLY A 493 2.38 -0.18 12.06
C GLY A 493 3.89 -0.33 11.85
N ARG A 494 4.36 -1.58 11.81
CA ARG A 494 5.77 -1.87 11.53
C ARG A 494 6.04 -1.73 10.04
N TRP A 495 6.74 -0.67 9.63
CA TRP A 495 7.05 -0.28 8.24
C TRP A 495 5.84 0.11 7.39
N ILE A 496 4.64 0.12 7.92
CA ILE A 496 3.38 0.44 7.23
C ILE A 496 2.63 1.55 7.97
N GLY A 497 1.70 2.22 7.27
CA GLY A 497 0.74 3.12 7.88
C GLY A 497 -0.34 2.39 8.69
N ALA A 498 -1.14 3.17 9.40
CA ALA A 498 -2.38 2.70 9.99
C ALA A 498 -3.33 2.19 8.88
N LYS A 499 -4.18 1.26 9.26
CA LYS A 499 -5.22 0.69 8.40
C LYS A 499 -6.59 0.83 9.04
N VAL A 500 -7.62 0.86 8.22
CA VAL A 500 -9.02 0.83 8.64
C VAL A 500 -9.69 -0.42 8.06
N GLY A 501 -10.59 -1.05 8.79
CA GLY A 501 -11.27 -2.24 8.27
C GLY A 501 -12.18 -2.93 9.24
N LEU A 502 -12.48 -4.18 8.92
CA LEU A 502 -13.50 -5.01 9.55
C LEU A 502 -12.88 -6.21 10.25
N PHE A 503 -13.54 -6.68 11.29
CA PHE A 503 -13.09 -7.87 12.00
C PHE A 503 -14.26 -8.59 12.71
N ASN A 504 -14.07 -9.87 12.98
CA ASN A 504 -14.87 -10.64 13.92
C ASN A 504 -13.95 -11.61 14.66
N VAL A 505 -13.93 -11.54 15.99
CA VAL A 505 -13.02 -12.32 16.83
C VAL A 505 -13.75 -12.95 18.01
N ASN A 506 -13.33 -14.16 18.35
CA ASN A 506 -13.71 -14.87 19.55
C ASN A 506 -12.54 -14.86 20.54
N PRO A 507 -12.64 -14.16 21.69
CA PRO A 507 -11.56 -14.12 22.67
C PRO A 507 -11.48 -15.40 23.55
N ASN A 508 -12.44 -16.33 23.39
CA ASN A 508 -12.54 -17.52 24.20
C ASN A 508 -11.70 -18.67 23.68
N MET A 509 -11.29 -19.58 24.56
CA MET A 509 -10.54 -20.80 24.22
C MET A 509 -11.43 -21.92 23.66
N VAL A 510 -12.68 -21.61 23.28
CA VAL A 510 -13.67 -22.54 22.74
C VAL A 510 -13.99 -22.14 21.30
N GLU A 511 -14.19 -23.11 20.44
CA GLU A 511 -14.68 -22.87 19.08
C GLU A 511 -16.05 -22.20 19.10
N SER A 512 -16.34 -21.41 18.08
CA SER A 512 -17.59 -20.69 17.93
C SER A 512 -18.20 -20.92 16.55
N ASN A 513 -19.53 -21.00 16.51
CA ASN A 513 -20.32 -20.92 15.28
C ASN A 513 -20.84 -19.48 15.04
N GLY A 514 -20.36 -18.51 15.82
CA GLY A 514 -20.73 -17.12 15.69
C GLY A 514 -20.22 -16.48 14.40
N TYR A 515 -20.93 -15.48 13.94
CA TYR A 515 -20.54 -14.71 12.75
C TYR A 515 -21.10 -13.29 12.80
N ALA A 516 -20.59 -12.44 11.91
CA ALA A 516 -21.12 -11.12 11.64
C ALA A 516 -21.26 -10.90 10.13
N ASP A 517 -22.39 -10.43 9.69
CA ASP A 517 -22.68 -10.03 8.33
C ASP A 517 -22.53 -8.51 8.21
N PHE A 518 -21.63 -8.08 7.30
CA PHE A 518 -21.43 -6.68 6.95
C PHE A 518 -22.10 -6.41 5.60
N ASP A 519 -23.04 -5.45 5.57
CA ASP A 519 -23.83 -5.09 4.39
C ASP A 519 -22.95 -4.36 3.36
N TRP A 520 -22.21 -3.38 3.84
CA TRP A 520 -21.29 -2.58 3.03
C TRP A 520 -20.17 -1.98 3.89
N PHE A 521 -19.13 -1.51 3.19
CA PHE A 521 -18.08 -0.66 3.75
C PHE A 521 -17.86 0.54 2.84
N ARG A 522 -18.05 1.76 3.34
CA ARG A 522 -18.00 2.98 2.54
C ARG A 522 -16.99 3.96 3.10
N ILE A 523 -16.22 4.56 2.20
CA ILE A 523 -15.29 5.65 2.47
C ILE A 523 -15.84 6.93 1.83
N GLU A 524 -15.87 8.02 2.62
CA GLU A 524 -16.31 9.35 2.20
C GLU A 524 -15.28 10.42 2.60
#